data_d6b754a94b16c11ab4d818d5650bf888
#
_entry.id   d6b754a94b16c11ab4d818d5650bf888
#
_cell.length_a   1.000
_cell.length_b   1.000
_cell.length_c   1.000
_cell.angle_alpha   90.00
_cell.angle_beta   90.00
_cell.angle_gamma   90.00
#
_symmetry.space_group_name_H-M   'P 1'
#
loop_
_entity.id
_entity.type
_entity.pdbx_description
1 polymer ?
#
loop_
_entity_poly.entity_id
_entity_poly.type
_entity_poly.pdbx_seq_one_letter_code
_entity_poly.pdbx_strand_id
1 'polypeptide(L)'
;MSNSDAHPLILQAQVPDAHHNIRLDSAMAILFPSYSRSLHKSWILDGQVKVDGTVVLKPKYKVKAQEVLEVVVSCNIETKW
;
A
#
# COMPACT_ATOMS: atom_id res chain seq x y z
N MET A 1 7.33 -11.22 -25.42
CA MET A 1 7.06 -10.97 -25.06
C MET A 1 6.89 -10.41 -24.55
N SER A 2 6.69 -10.13 -24.41
CA SER A 2 6.49 -9.65 -23.93
C SER A 2 6.29 -9.09 -23.31
N ASN A 3 6.06 -8.83 -22.99
CA ASN A 3 5.82 -8.31 -22.36
C ASN A 3 5.57 -7.79 -21.61
N SER A 4 5.24 -7.62 -21.44
CA SER A 4 4.92 -7.26 -20.81
C SER A 4 4.91 -6.81 -19.95
N ASP A 5 4.89 -6.61 -19.71
CA ASP A 5 5.23 -6.19 -18.91
C ASP A 5 4.85 -5.16 -18.28
N ALA A 6 4.44 -4.53 -18.35
CA ALA A 6 4.00 -3.37 -17.71
C ALA A 6 2.75 -3.51 -16.97
N HIS A 7 2.53 -4.57 -16.38
CA HIS A 7 1.37 -4.75 -15.56
C HIS A 7 1.59 -4.10 -14.22
N PRO A 8 0.67 -3.30 -13.71
CA PRO A 8 0.79 -2.83 -12.36
C PRO A 8 0.68 -4.00 -11.40
N LEU A 9 1.49 -4.00 -10.39
CA LEU A 9 1.38 -4.99 -9.34
C LEU A 9 0.38 -4.47 -8.31
N ILE A 10 -0.61 -5.27 -7.99
CA ILE A 10 -1.59 -4.87 -7.01
C ILE A 10 -1.41 -5.73 -5.77
N LEU A 11 -1.11 -5.08 -4.67
CA LEU A 11 -0.99 -5.74 -3.37
C LEU A 11 -2.27 -5.49 -2.61
N GLN A 12 -2.78 -6.51 -1.96
CA GLN A 12 -4.04 -6.37 -1.25
C GLN A 12 -4.00 -7.20 0.01
N ALA A 13 -4.47 -6.65 1.10
CA ALA A 13 -4.54 -7.37 2.36
C ALA A 13 -5.62 -6.75 3.22
N GLN A 14 -6.20 -7.56 4.10
CA GLN A 14 -7.23 -7.09 5.01
C GLN A 14 -6.62 -6.87 6.39
N VAL A 15 -7.01 -5.79 7.04
CA VAL A 15 -6.52 -5.47 8.38
C VAL A 15 -7.13 -6.45 9.39
N PRO A 16 -6.31 -7.21 10.11
CA PRO A 16 -6.84 -8.13 11.10
C PRO A 16 -7.37 -7.38 12.33
N ASP A 17 -8.24 -8.05 13.07
CA ASP A 17 -8.81 -7.46 14.27
C ASP A 17 -7.75 -7.03 15.28
N ALA A 18 -6.65 -7.74 15.31
CA ALA A 18 -5.58 -7.43 16.24
C ALA A 18 -4.92 -6.08 15.96
N HIS A 19 -5.13 -5.55 14.76
CA HIS A 19 -4.52 -4.29 14.36
C HIS A 19 -5.54 -3.21 14.09
N HIS A 20 -6.65 -3.28 14.81
CA HIS A 20 -7.69 -2.26 14.68
C HIS A 20 -7.17 -0.90 15.15
N ASN A 21 -7.50 0.12 14.40
CA ASN A 21 -7.22 1.53 14.77
C ASN A 21 -5.71 1.81 14.88
N ILE A 22 -4.93 1.29 13.95
CA ILE A 22 -3.51 1.62 13.88
C ILE A 22 -3.26 2.53 12.68
N ARG A 23 -2.09 3.14 12.68
CA ARG A 23 -1.72 4.03 11.57
C ARG A 23 -1.59 3.23 10.28
N LEU A 24 -1.93 3.88 9.17
CA LEU A 24 -1.86 3.24 7.86
C LEU A 24 -0.44 2.77 7.54
N ASP A 25 0.57 3.60 7.81
CA ASP A 25 1.94 3.22 7.54
C ASP A 25 2.36 2.01 8.38
N SER A 26 1.90 1.94 9.61
CA SER A 26 2.17 0.77 10.46
C SER A 26 1.45 -0.46 9.95
N ALA A 27 0.21 -0.31 9.53
CA ALA A 27 -0.54 -1.43 8.98
C ALA A 27 0.15 -1.98 7.74
N MET A 28 0.65 -1.11 6.88
CA MET A 28 1.35 -1.55 5.69
C MET A 28 2.64 -2.29 6.04
N ALA A 29 3.35 -1.83 7.06
CA ALA A 29 4.56 -2.52 7.48
C ALA A 29 4.25 -3.93 8.00
N ILE A 30 3.10 -4.11 8.61
CA ILE A 30 2.69 -5.41 9.12
C ILE A 30 2.19 -6.32 8.00
N LEU A 31 1.38 -5.77 7.11
CA LEU A 31 0.72 -6.57 6.07
C LEU A 31 1.62 -6.82 4.86
N PHE A 32 2.54 -5.91 4.61
CA PHE A 32 3.46 -6.04 3.48
C PHE A 32 4.91 -5.92 3.97
N PRO A 33 5.37 -6.87 4.78
CA PRO A 33 6.69 -6.75 5.41
C PRO A 33 7.86 -6.87 4.45
N SER A 34 7.61 -7.31 3.23
CA SER A 34 8.68 -7.44 2.24
C SER A 34 9.16 -6.10 1.70
N TYR A 35 8.49 -5.02 2.04
CA TYR A 35 8.81 -3.71 1.50
C TYR A 35 9.22 -2.77 2.64
N SER A 36 10.09 -1.81 2.33
CA SER A 36 10.58 -0.90 3.36
C SER A 36 9.52 0.11 3.78
N ARG A 37 9.68 0.68 4.96
CA ARG A 37 8.76 1.71 5.43
C ARG A 37 8.80 2.94 4.57
N SER A 38 9.99 3.30 4.09
CA SER A 38 10.13 4.43 3.19
C SER A 38 9.29 4.23 1.93
N LEU A 39 9.29 3.01 1.42
CA LEU A 39 8.50 2.70 0.25
C LEU A 39 7.02 2.76 0.54
N HIS A 40 6.60 2.25 1.69
CA HIS A 40 5.20 2.32 2.09
C HIS A 40 4.73 3.77 2.19
N LYS A 41 5.53 4.61 2.80
CA LYS A 41 5.19 6.00 2.94
C LYS A 41 5.10 6.69 1.58
N SER A 42 6.03 6.36 0.70
CA SER A 42 6.03 6.90 -0.65
C SER A 42 4.76 6.51 -1.40
N TRP A 43 4.35 5.26 -1.28
CA TRP A 43 3.11 4.81 -1.90
C TRP A 43 1.91 5.59 -1.39
N ILE A 44 1.85 5.82 -0.08
CA ILE A 44 0.73 6.55 0.51
C ILE A 44 0.69 7.98 -0.05
N LEU A 45 1.83 8.64 -0.04
CA LEU A 45 1.90 10.03 -0.48
C LEU A 45 1.64 10.18 -1.98
N ASP A 46 1.96 9.14 -2.75
CA ASP A 46 1.72 9.16 -4.18
C ASP A 46 0.29 8.82 -4.56
N GLY A 47 -0.53 8.48 -3.59
CA GLY A 47 -1.93 8.14 -3.89
C GLY A 47 -2.12 6.73 -4.41
N GLN A 48 -1.16 5.86 -4.16
CA GLN A 48 -1.24 4.49 -4.65
C GLN A 48 -1.89 3.54 -3.66
N VAL A 49 -2.18 4.01 -2.46
CA VAL A 49 -2.77 3.19 -1.41
C VAL A 49 -4.23 3.53 -1.24
N LYS A 50 -5.07 2.52 -1.27
CA LYS A 50 -6.48 2.68 -1.05
C LYS A 50 -6.88 1.90 0.19
N VAL A 51 -7.75 2.50 0.99
CA VAL A 51 -8.33 1.84 2.13
C VAL A 51 -9.82 1.67 1.83
N ASP A 52 -10.23 0.43 1.71
CA ASP A 52 -11.62 0.09 1.43
C ASP A 52 -12.11 0.81 0.14
N GLY A 53 -11.23 0.88 -0.84
CA GLY A 53 -11.55 1.48 -2.14
C GLY A 53 -11.36 2.98 -2.22
N THR A 54 -10.94 3.62 -1.13
CA THR A 54 -10.76 5.08 -1.11
C THR A 54 -9.28 5.41 -1.00
N VAL A 55 -8.81 6.29 -1.86
CA VAL A 55 -7.41 6.71 -1.83
C VAL A 55 -7.15 7.53 -0.56
N VAL A 56 -6.13 7.14 0.19
CA VAL A 56 -5.73 7.84 1.40
C VAL A 56 -4.31 8.32 1.22
N LEU A 57 -4.08 9.60 1.41
CA LEU A 57 -2.77 10.19 1.23
C LEU A 57 -2.04 10.48 2.54
N LYS A 58 -2.62 10.08 3.66
CA LYS A 58 -2.06 10.40 4.96
C LYS A 58 -1.53 9.17 5.65
N PRO A 59 -0.21 9.10 5.89
CA PRO A 59 0.35 7.94 6.59
C PRO A 59 -0.21 7.77 8.01
N LYS A 60 -0.66 8.87 8.60
CA LYS A 60 -1.20 8.83 9.96
C LYS A 60 -2.66 8.40 10.02
N TYR A 61 -3.28 8.18 8.89
CA TYR A 61 -4.67 7.74 8.86
C TYR A 61 -4.81 6.45 9.67
N LYS A 62 -5.83 6.37 10.50
CA LYS A 62 -6.06 5.18 11.32
C LYS A 62 -6.94 4.20 10.57
N VAL A 63 -6.40 3.03 10.30
CA VAL A 63 -7.19 1.99 9.64
C VAL A 63 -7.93 1.20 10.70
N LYS A 64 -9.02 0.60 10.30
CA LYS A 64 -9.86 -0.19 11.20
C LYS A 64 -9.79 -1.65 10.84
N ALA A 65 -10.15 -2.49 11.80
CA ALA A 65 -10.21 -3.91 11.56
C ALA A 65 -11.09 -4.21 10.35
N GLN A 66 -10.66 -5.16 9.57
CA GLN A 66 -11.39 -5.67 8.40
C GLN A 66 -11.43 -4.71 7.21
N GLU A 67 -10.83 -3.55 7.30
CA GLU A 67 -10.67 -2.71 6.12
C GLU A 67 -9.65 -3.34 5.19
N VAL A 68 -9.87 -3.21 3.90
CA VAL A 68 -8.97 -3.80 2.91
C VAL A 68 -8.01 -2.73 2.43
N LEU A 69 -6.72 -2.99 2.57
CA LEU A 69 -5.69 -2.10 2.04
C LEU A 69 -5.28 -2.60 0.67
N GLU A 70 -5.24 -1.70 -0.27
CA GLU A 70 -4.86 -2.04 -1.62
C GLU A 70 -3.79 -1.08 -2.09
N VAL A 71 -2.71 -1.59 -2.64
CA VAL A 71 -1.63 -0.77 -3.18
C VAL A 71 -1.46 -1.10 -4.64
N VAL A 72 -1.58 -0.09 -5.48
CA VAL A 72 -1.34 -0.27 -6.90
C VAL A 72 0.08 0.22 -7.18
N VAL A 73 0.98 -0.71 -7.41
CA VAL A 73 2.38 -0.39 -7.62
C VAL A 73 2.66 -0.39 -9.11
N SER A 74 3.03 0.74 -9.64
CA SER A 74 3.39 0.83 -11.03
C SER A 74 4.75 0.20 -11.22
N CYS A 75 4.86 -0.66 -12.19
CA CYS A 75 6.11 -1.23 -12.46
C CYS A 75 7.00 -0.44 -13.23
N ASN A 76 6.74 0.74 -13.52
CA ASN A 76 7.50 1.41 -14.36
C ASN A 76 8.63 1.92 -13.79
N ILE A 77 9.46 1.66 -13.82
CA ILE A 77 10.50 1.96 -13.24
C ILE A 77 11.38 2.72 -13.72
N GLU A 78 11.55 3.34 -14.03
CA GLU A 78 12.37 4.00 -14.49
C GLU A 78 13.16 4.45 -13.65
N THR A 79 13.44 4.44 -13.18
CA THR A 79 14.12 4.70 -12.30
C THR A 79 14.94 5.57 -12.26
N LYS A 80 15.04 6.15 -12.28
CA LYS A 80 15.73 6.87 -12.24
C LYS A 80 16.23 7.15 -11.17
N TRP A 81 16.65 7.25 -10.66
CA TRP A 81 17.16 7.64 -9.60
C TRP A 81 18.13 7.63 -9.51
#